data_c21b22ddcd0a83e2e822d742ff81c4c6
#
_entry.id   c21b22ddcd0a83e2e822d742ff81c4c6
#
_cell.length_a   1.000
_cell.length_b   1.000
_cell.length_c   1.000
_cell.angle_alpha   90.00
_cell.angle_beta   90.00
_cell.angle_gamma   90.00
#
_symmetry.space_group_name_H-M   'P 1'
#
loop_
_entity.id
_entity.type
_entity.pdbx_description
1 polymer ?
#
loop_
_entity_poly.entity_id
_entity_poly.type
_entity_poly.pdbx_seq_one_letter_code
_entity_poly.pdbx_strand_id
1 'polypeptide(L)'
;MSRDDATRGFLIHLGVYVLVVGLLAALNLYRNPSNLWFVWVLLGWGIGVAAHGLALLLQRSGWRDEIFTDRRKRSFLVHLFVYVAVNALLIVVNLLYSPGYYWFLFLLIGWGVLLAAHAYAAFFRGRGAARTGVAS
;
A
#
# COMPACT_ATOMS: atom_id res chain seq x y z
N MET A 1 -11.49 12.33 12.31
CA MET A 1 -10.21 11.82 12.84
C MET A 1 -9.23 12.99 12.81
N SER A 2 -8.76 13.43 13.95
CA SER A 2 -7.79 14.53 14.06
C SER A 2 -6.44 14.12 13.46
N ARG A 3 -5.57 15.11 13.15
CA ARG A 3 -4.21 14.82 12.68
C ARG A 3 -3.40 14.05 13.73
N ASP A 4 -3.67 14.31 15.00
CA ASP A 4 -3.00 13.66 16.12
C ASP A 4 -3.41 12.20 16.27
N ASP A 5 -4.72 11.89 16.08
CA ASP A 5 -5.22 10.51 16.08
C ASP A 5 -4.59 9.67 14.97
N ALA A 6 -4.45 10.23 13.77
CA ALA A 6 -3.83 9.54 12.63
C ALA A 6 -2.34 9.23 12.89
N THR A 7 -1.62 10.19 13.50
CA THR A 7 -0.22 9.99 13.88
C THR A 7 -0.07 8.94 14.96
N ARG A 8 -0.91 9.01 15.99
CA ARG A 8 -0.93 8.04 17.09
C ARG A 8 -1.20 6.63 16.57
N GLY A 9 -2.17 6.49 15.64
CA GLY A 9 -2.47 5.21 15.00
C GLY A 9 -1.29 4.65 14.23
N PHE A 10 -0.57 5.50 13.49
CA PHE A 10 0.66 5.09 12.79
C PHE A 10 1.76 4.65 13.75
N LEU A 11 2.03 5.41 14.81
CA LEU A 11 3.07 5.08 15.78
C LEU A 11 2.78 3.77 16.52
N ILE A 12 1.50 3.51 16.87
CA ILE A 12 1.09 2.23 17.45
C ILE A 12 1.33 1.10 16.47
N HIS A 13 0.91 1.26 15.20
CA HIS A 13 1.11 0.24 14.16
C HIS A 13 2.61 -0.04 13.94
N LEU A 14 3.43 0.99 13.86
CA LEU A 14 4.89 0.88 13.74
C LEU A 14 5.50 0.19 14.96
N GLY A 15 5.09 0.54 16.19
CA GLY A 15 5.57 -0.07 17.42
C GLY A 15 5.24 -1.57 17.49
N VAL A 16 3.99 -1.94 17.15
CA VAL A 16 3.56 -3.35 17.08
C VAL A 16 4.35 -4.10 16.01
N TYR A 17 4.54 -3.50 14.84
CA TYR A 17 5.34 -4.07 13.75
C TYR A 17 6.77 -4.38 14.20
N VAL A 18 7.47 -3.40 14.78
CA VAL A 18 8.86 -3.57 15.24
C VAL A 18 8.96 -4.63 16.33
N LEU A 19 8.03 -4.64 17.29
CA LEU A 19 8.00 -5.61 18.38
C LEU A 19 7.79 -7.03 17.83
N VAL A 20 6.76 -7.25 17.02
CA VAL A 20 6.41 -8.58 16.51
C VAL A 20 7.47 -9.10 15.56
N VAL A 21 7.93 -8.29 14.59
CA VAL A 21 8.98 -8.69 13.65
C VAL A 21 10.30 -8.98 14.39
N GLY A 22 10.63 -8.17 15.40
CA GLY A 22 11.81 -8.40 16.24
C GLY A 22 11.75 -9.73 17.00
N LEU A 23 10.60 -10.07 17.59
CA LEU A 23 10.38 -11.36 18.25
C LEU A 23 10.45 -12.53 17.26
N LEU A 24 9.84 -12.38 16.07
CA LEU A 24 9.89 -13.43 15.04
C LEU A 24 11.31 -13.61 14.50
N ALA A 25 12.06 -12.53 14.31
CA ALA A 25 13.45 -12.59 13.91
C ALA A 25 14.32 -13.32 14.96
N ALA A 26 14.17 -12.96 16.23
CA ALA A 26 14.89 -13.62 17.32
C ALA A 26 14.55 -15.12 17.40
N LEU A 27 13.26 -15.47 17.30
CA LEU A 27 12.80 -16.85 17.29
C LEU A 27 13.33 -17.62 16.08
N ASN A 28 13.31 -17.02 14.90
CA ASN A 28 13.80 -17.65 13.69
C ASN A 28 15.31 -17.90 13.76
N LEU A 29 16.10 -16.89 14.16
CA LEU A 29 17.54 -17.01 14.26
C LEU A 29 17.95 -18.02 15.34
N TYR A 30 17.19 -18.12 16.43
CA TYR A 30 17.45 -19.12 17.48
C TYR A 30 17.14 -20.55 17.02
N ARG A 31 16.04 -20.76 16.27
CA ARG A 31 15.57 -22.12 15.89
C ARG A 31 16.08 -22.62 14.55
N ASN A 32 16.16 -21.74 13.57
CA ASN A 32 16.55 -22.12 12.21
C ASN A 32 17.21 -20.93 11.47
N PRO A 33 18.48 -20.63 11.76
CA PRO A 33 19.19 -19.51 11.13
C PRO A 33 19.44 -19.72 9.63
N SER A 34 19.35 -20.97 9.14
CA SER A 34 19.56 -21.27 7.72
C SER A 34 18.36 -20.90 6.82
N ASN A 35 17.19 -20.70 7.42
CA ASN A 35 15.97 -20.33 6.70
C ASN A 35 15.35 -19.08 7.33
N LEU A 36 15.57 -17.93 6.74
CA LEU A 36 15.16 -16.62 7.25
C LEU A 36 13.70 -16.32 6.87
N TRP A 37 12.74 -17.15 7.30
CA TRP A 37 11.33 -17.00 6.96
C TRP A 37 10.70 -15.70 7.48
N PHE A 38 11.21 -15.14 8.58
CA PHE A 38 10.71 -13.87 9.13
C PHE A 38 10.84 -12.69 8.15
N VAL A 39 11.76 -12.76 7.18
CA VAL A 39 11.96 -11.74 6.16
C VAL A 39 10.69 -11.51 5.34
N TRP A 40 9.92 -12.55 5.08
CA TRP A 40 8.65 -12.43 4.36
C TRP A 40 7.59 -11.69 5.17
N VAL A 41 7.56 -11.92 6.49
CA VAL A 41 6.68 -11.17 7.40
C VAL A 41 7.12 -9.71 7.48
N LEU A 42 8.43 -9.47 7.62
CA LEU A 42 9.02 -8.13 7.64
C LEU A 42 8.67 -7.36 6.37
N LEU A 43 8.86 -7.94 5.19
CA LEU A 43 8.57 -7.27 3.92
C LEU A 43 7.07 -7.10 3.69
N GLY A 44 6.28 -8.14 3.86
CA GLY A 44 4.84 -8.10 3.61
C GLY A 44 4.11 -7.12 4.54
N TRP A 45 4.36 -7.19 5.85
CA TRP A 45 3.77 -6.25 6.81
C TRP A 45 4.38 -4.85 6.69
N GLY A 46 5.69 -4.77 6.36
CA GLY A 46 6.39 -3.51 6.11
C GLY A 46 5.76 -2.67 5.01
N ILE A 47 5.22 -3.28 3.95
CA ILE A 47 4.44 -2.59 2.91
C ILE A 47 3.22 -1.89 3.53
N GLY A 48 2.49 -2.56 4.43
CA GLY A 48 1.33 -1.98 5.12
C GLY A 48 1.72 -0.78 5.99
N VAL A 49 2.82 -0.89 6.74
CA VAL A 49 3.35 0.22 7.56
C VAL A 49 3.79 1.38 6.67
N ALA A 50 4.49 1.11 5.57
CA ALA A 50 4.92 2.12 4.60
C ALA A 50 3.72 2.83 3.93
N ALA A 51 2.68 2.08 3.56
CA ALA A 51 1.45 2.65 3.01
C ALA A 51 0.73 3.55 4.02
N HIS A 52 0.71 3.17 5.31
CA HIS A 52 0.16 4.00 6.39
C HIS A 52 0.97 5.30 6.55
N GLY A 53 2.31 5.21 6.54
CA GLY A 53 3.19 6.37 6.57
C GLY A 53 3.00 7.29 5.37
N LEU A 54 2.91 6.72 4.16
CA LEU A 54 2.61 7.48 2.94
C LEU A 54 1.27 8.21 3.04
N ALA A 55 0.23 7.55 3.53
CA ALA A 55 -1.08 8.18 3.71
C ALA A 55 -1.01 9.38 4.67
N LEU A 56 -0.22 9.29 5.75
CA LEU A 56 0.04 10.41 6.66
C LEU A 56 0.81 11.55 5.99
N LEU A 57 1.86 11.22 5.24
CA LEU A 57 2.66 12.22 4.51
C LEU A 57 1.81 13.00 3.51
N LEU A 58 0.98 12.29 2.73
CA LEU A 58 0.06 12.91 1.78
C LEU A 58 -1.03 13.78 2.44
N GLN A 59 -1.40 13.48 3.69
CA GLN A 59 -2.32 14.31 4.46
C GLN A 59 -1.65 15.57 5.04
N ARG A 60 -0.35 15.48 5.32
CA ARG A 60 0.44 16.57 5.94
C ARG A 60 1.10 17.48 4.91
N SER A 61 1.39 16.96 3.71
CA SER A 61 1.97 17.75 2.65
C SER A 61 1.04 18.93 2.34
N GLY A 62 1.49 20.14 2.61
CA GLY A 62 0.79 21.37 2.26
C GLY A 62 0.84 21.68 0.76
N TRP A 63 1.02 20.66 -0.06
CA TRP A 63 1.05 20.74 -1.50
C TRP A 63 -0.33 21.14 -2.01
N ARG A 64 -0.39 22.29 -2.68
CA ARG A 64 -1.64 22.91 -3.15
C ARG A 64 -2.21 22.27 -4.42
N ASP A 65 -1.54 21.27 -4.98
CA ASP A 65 -2.00 20.56 -6.17
C ASP A 65 -3.26 19.76 -5.87
N GLU A 66 -4.20 19.77 -6.80
CA GLU A 66 -5.47 19.04 -6.70
C GLU A 66 -5.29 17.55 -6.39
N ILE A 67 -4.15 16.94 -6.83
CA ILE A 67 -3.85 15.54 -6.57
C ILE A 67 -3.72 15.26 -5.07
N PHE A 68 -3.16 16.19 -4.31
CA PHE A 68 -2.90 16.01 -2.88
C PHE A 68 -4.02 16.55 -1.98
N THR A 69 -4.86 17.44 -2.48
CA THR A 69 -6.00 18.00 -1.75
C THR A 69 -7.24 17.12 -1.85
N ASP A 70 -7.43 16.41 -2.98
CA ASP A 70 -8.56 15.50 -3.18
C ASP A 70 -8.32 14.14 -2.47
N ARG A 71 -9.21 13.81 -1.52
CA ARG A 71 -9.18 12.54 -0.79
C ARG A 71 -9.19 11.31 -1.71
N ARG A 72 -9.92 11.37 -2.82
CA ARG A 72 -10.03 10.26 -3.78
C ARG A 72 -8.71 10.00 -4.48
N LYS A 73 -8.05 11.08 -4.93
CA LYS A 73 -6.74 11.01 -5.59
C LYS A 73 -5.66 10.53 -4.64
N ARG A 74 -5.66 11.00 -3.39
CA ARG A 74 -4.73 10.48 -2.35
C ARG A 74 -4.95 8.99 -2.07
N SER A 75 -6.20 8.54 -1.96
CA SER A 75 -6.52 7.13 -1.77
C SER A 75 -6.03 6.28 -2.95
N PHE A 76 -6.16 6.78 -4.17
CA PHE A 76 -5.60 6.13 -5.34
C PHE A 76 -4.08 6.02 -5.29
N LEU A 77 -3.36 7.08 -4.90
CA LEU A 77 -1.89 7.06 -4.77
C LEU A 77 -1.41 6.01 -3.76
N VAL A 78 -2.07 5.91 -2.62
CA VAL A 78 -1.75 4.87 -1.62
C VAL A 78 -2.03 3.48 -2.19
N HIS A 79 -3.15 3.28 -2.88
CA HIS A 79 -3.48 2.01 -3.52
C HIS A 79 -2.47 1.64 -4.62
N LEU A 80 -2.07 2.61 -5.45
CA LEU A 80 -1.02 2.42 -6.46
C LEU A 80 0.32 2.01 -5.82
N PHE A 81 0.72 2.67 -4.73
CA PHE A 81 1.93 2.30 -4.00
C PHE A 81 1.87 0.86 -3.50
N VAL A 82 0.77 0.46 -2.85
CA VAL A 82 0.59 -0.92 -2.35
C VAL A 82 0.61 -1.91 -3.51
N TYR A 83 -0.08 -1.61 -4.62
CA TYR A 83 -0.09 -2.45 -5.81
C TYR A 83 1.31 -2.71 -6.35
N VAL A 84 2.11 -1.65 -6.54
CA VAL A 84 3.48 -1.77 -7.05
C VAL A 84 4.36 -2.54 -6.06
N ALA A 85 4.32 -2.20 -4.77
CA ALA A 85 5.16 -2.83 -3.76
C ALA A 85 4.84 -4.32 -3.57
N VAL A 86 3.56 -4.69 -3.52
CA VAL A 86 3.15 -6.09 -3.39
C VAL A 86 3.51 -6.88 -4.63
N ASN A 87 3.23 -6.36 -5.84
CA ASN A 87 3.57 -7.08 -7.08
C ASN A 87 5.09 -7.23 -7.23
N ALA A 88 5.90 -6.23 -6.87
CA ALA A 88 7.35 -6.36 -6.86
C ALA A 88 7.81 -7.48 -5.91
N LEU A 89 7.24 -7.55 -4.70
CA LEU A 89 7.52 -8.63 -3.75
C LEU A 89 7.12 -10.00 -4.33
N LEU A 90 5.93 -10.11 -4.94
CA LEU A 90 5.44 -11.37 -5.51
C LEU A 90 6.28 -11.82 -6.71
N ILE A 91 6.77 -10.90 -7.54
CA ILE A 91 7.71 -11.20 -8.62
C ILE A 91 8.99 -11.81 -8.05
N VAL A 92 9.57 -11.19 -7.02
CA VAL A 92 10.78 -11.72 -6.37
C VAL A 92 10.51 -13.12 -5.80
N VAL A 93 9.42 -13.31 -5.07
CA VAL A 93 9.02 -14.62 -4.52
C VAL A 93 8.88 -15.65 -5.64
N ASN A 94 8.19 -15.30 -6.73
CA ASN A 94 7.99 -16.21 -7.85
C ASN A 94 9.31 -16.62 -8.50
N LEU A 95 10.21 -15.67 -8.76
CA LEU A 95 11.51 -15.95 -9.39
C LEU A 95 12.41 -16.82 -8.49
N LEU A 96 12.32 -16.68 -7.17
CA LEU A 96 13.12 -17.46 -6.22
C LEU A 96 12.58 -18.89 -6.01
N TYR A 97 11.26 -19.07 -6.01
CA TYR A 97 10.64 -20.35 -5.60
C TYR A 97 9.91 -21.08 -6.72
N SER A 98 9.54 -20.41 -7.81
CA SER A 98 8.78 -21.02 -8.92
C SER A 98 9.14 -20.40 -10.28
N PRO A 99 10.41 -20.41 -10.70
CA PRO A 99 10.86 -19.67 -11.89
C PRO A 99 10.26 -20.18 -13.21
N GLY A 100 9.68 -21.37 -13.24
CA GLY A 100 9.05 -21.95 -14.44
C GLY A 100 7.57 -21.63 -14.61
N TYR A 101 6.91 -21.00 -13.63
CA TYR A 101 5.49 -20.71 -13.67
C TYR A 101 5.19 -19.30 -13.10
N TYR A 102 4.75 -18.41 -13.95
CA TYR A 102 4.57 -16.98 -13.62
C TYR A 102 3.18 -16.72 -12.99
N TRP A 103 2.89 -17.32 -11.84
CA TRP A 103 1.59 -17.20 -11.16
C TRP A 103 1.28 -15.76 -10.70
N PHE A 104 2.29 -14.92 -10.46
CA PHE A 104 2.09 -13.51 -10.09
C PHE A 104 1.31 -12.71 -11.15
N LEU A 105 1.33 -13.15 -12.42
CA LEU A 105 0.60 -12.48 -13.51
C LEU A 105 -0.90 -12.46 -13.25
N PHE A 106 -1.47 -13.47 -12.61
CA PHE A 106 -2.90 -13.51 -12.28
C PHE A 106 -3.26 -12.39 -11.29
N LEU A 107 -2.43 -12.17 -10.27
CA LEU A 107 -2.63 -11.08 -9.32
C LEU A 107 -2.35 -9.71 -9.96
N LEU A 108 -1.27 -9.60 -10.72
CA LEU A 108 -0.90 -8.37 -11.41
C LEU A 108 -2.02 -7.91 -12.34
N ILE A 109 -2.56 -8.79 -13.18
CA ILE A 109 -3.63 -8.45 -14.12
C ILE A 109 -4.95 -8.22 -13.37
N GLY A 110 -5.38 -9.16 -12.53
CA GLY A 110 -6.66 -9.08 -11.82
C GLY A 110 -6.76 -7.84 -10.92
N TRP A 111 -5.73 -7.58 -10.13
CA TRP A 111 -5.67 -6.38 -9.29
C TRP A 111 -5.46 -5.10 -10.12
N GLY A 112 -4.70 -5.19 -11.23
CA GLY A 112 -4.50 -4.08 -12.17
C GLY A 112 -5.81 -3.55 -12.76
N VAL A 113 -6.76 -4.43 -13.09
CA VAL A 113 -8.11 -4.04 -13.54
C VAL A 113 -8.85 -3.26 -12.44
N LEU A 114 -8.79 -3.71 -11.19
CA LEU A 114 -9.42 -3.01 -10.06
C LEU A 114 -8.75 -1.66 -9.81
N LEU A 115 -7.43 -1.58 -9.95
CA LEU A 115 -6.68 -0.33 -9.84
C LEU A 115 -7.05 0.66 -10.94
N ALA A 116 -7.23 0.19 -12.17
CA ALA A 116 -7.69 1.02 -13.30
C ALA A 116 -9.10 1.56 -13.05
N ALA A 117 -10.02 0.74 -12.53
CA ALA A 117 -11.36 1.18 -12.13
C ALA A 117 -11.29 2.23 -11.01
N HIS A 118 -10.39 2.05 -10.03
CA HIS A 118 -10.16 3.04 -8.97
C HIS A 118 -9.60 4.35 -9.53
N ALA A 119 -8.66 4.29 -10.48
CA ALA A 119 -8.12 5.45 -11.18
C ALA A 119 -9.23 6.23 -11.88
N TYR A 120 -10.08 5.52 -12.65
CA TYR A 120 -11.23 6.13 -13.33
C TYR A 120 -12.15 6.85 -12.33
N ALA A 121 -12.50 6.20 -11.23
CA ALA A 121 -13.34 6.79 -10.19
C ALA A 121 -12.69 8.02 -9.52
N ALA A 122 -11.36 7.98 -9.31
CA ALA A 122 -10.62 9.07 -8.66
C ALA A 122 -10.50 10.32 -9.55
N PHE A 123 -10.32 10.14 -10.87
CA PHE A 123 -9.98 11.25 -11.76
C PHE A 123 -11.14 11.73 -12.63
N PHE A 124 -12.15 10.88 -12.94
CA PHE A 124 -13.17 11.20 -13.94
C PHE A 124 -14.60 11.27 -13.38
N ARG A 125 -14.93 10.61 -12.29
CA ARG A 125 -16.30 10.52 -11.76
C ARG A 125 -16.87 11.84 -11.22
N GLY A 126 -16.06 12.89 -11.02
CA GLY A 126 -16.50 14.22 -10.56
C GLY A 126 -16.81 15.22 -11.67
N ARG A 127 -16.36 14.94 -12.91
CA ARG A 127 -16.50 15.90 -14.03
C ARG A 127 -17.87 15.90 -14.71
N GLY A 128 -18.66 14.86 -14.52
CA GLY A 128 -20.01 14.74 -15.12
C GLY A 128 -21.07 15.60 -14.42
N ALA A 129 -20.99 15.76 -13.11
CA ALA A 129 -21.99 16.48 -12.33
C ALA A 129 -21.96 18.01 -12.54
N ALA A 130 -20.80 18.56 -12.91
CA ALA A 130 -20.66 20.00 -13.17
C ALA A 130 -21.22 20.43 -14.55
N ARG A 131 -21.45 19.49 -15.47
CA ARG A 131 -21.97 19.82 -16.83
C ARG A 131 -23.50 19.82 -16.94
N THR A 132 -24.20 19.25 -15.99
CA THR A 132 -25.70 19.18 -16.03
C THR A 132 -26.37 20.26 -15.18
N GLY A 133 -25.63 21.09 -14.48
CA GLY A 133 -26.14 22.15 -13.60
C GLY A 133 -26.30 23.55 -14.25
N VAL A 134 -26.11 23.69 -15.57
CA VAL A 134 -26.28 24.96 -16.28
C VAL A 134 -27.35 24.79 -17.36
N ALA A 135 -28.59 24.57 -16.96
CA ALA A 135 -29.79 24.74 -17.81
C ALA A 135 -31.05 24.75 -16.92
N SER A 136 -31.28 25.83 -16.20
CA SER A 136 -32.58 26.23 -15.71
C SER A 136 -32.55 27.71 -15.28
#